data_13d16835a58c95bcb0567092d09d2251
#
_entry.id   13d16835a58c95bcb0567092d09d2251
#
_cell.length_a   1.000
_cell.length_b   1.000
_cell.length_c   1.000
_cell.angle_alpha   90.00
_cell.angle_beta   90.00
_cell.angle_gamma   90.00
#
_symmetry.space_group_name_H-M   'P 1'
#
loop_
_entity.id
_entity.type
_entity.pdbx_description
1 polymer ?
#
loop_
_entity_poly.entity_id
_entity_poly.type
_entity_poly.pdbx_seq_one_letter_code
_entity_poly.pdbx_strand_id
1 'polypeptide(L)'
;MKKRLISILLILVLLIPLCASAYATKADGAEPYNITDDVGLLSDADRQRLEKMAQTVTYKYGIGVYSVILDDYSIFNSDSAYAAAESIYHRYDMGQNSGRDGILLLLSMSEREYGLYYYGDKSAEVFTDSALQGIEDAFLNRFGEDDWAGGFEDYIKYCAS
;
A
#
# COMPACT_ATOMS: atom_id res chain seq x y z
N MET A 1 -38.02 36.79 18.09
CA MET A 1 -36.82 36.82 17.20
C MET A 1 -35.57 36.08 17.78
N LYS A 2 -35.44 35.87 19.09
CA LYS A 2 -34.25 35.20 19.69
C LYS A 2 -34.20 33.67 19.46
N LYS A 3 -35.32 32.99 19.21
CA LYS A 3 -35.31 31.53 18.99
C LYS A 3 -34.90 31.08 17.59
N ARG A 4 -34.93 31.94 16.58
CA ARG A 4 -34.49 31.62 15.21
C ARG A 4 -33.00 31.81 14.98
N LEU A 5 -32.34 32.64 15.78
CA LEU A 5 -30.88 32.87 15.73
C LEU A 5 -30.08 31.67 16.32
N ILE A 6 -30.64 31.00 17.33
CA ILE A 6 -29.99 29.85 17.98
C ILE A 6 -30.01 28.63 17.05
N SER A 7 -31.04 28.49 16.23
CA SER A 7 -31.17 27.37 15.27
C SER A 7 -30.19 27.46 14.11
N ILE A 8 -29.81 28.67 13.70
CA ILE A 8 -28.80 28.89 12.62
C ILE A 8 -27.39 28.68 13.12
N LEU A 9 -27.12 28.97 14.39
CA LEU A 9 -25.80 28.75 14.98
C LEU A 9 -25.48 27.26 15.21
N LEU A 10 -26.52 26.43 15.42
CA LEU A 10 -26.36 24.98 15.63
C LEU A 10 -26.08 24.22 14.33
N ILE A 11 -26.44 24.78 13.17
CA ILE A 11 -26.21 24.16 11.85
C ILE A 11 -24.80 24.45 11.32
N LEU A 12 -24.14 25.52 11.79
CA LEU A 12 -22.82 25.92 11.32
C LEU A 12 -21.67 25.14 11.97
N VAL A 13 -21.93 24.41 13.05
CA VAL A 13 -20.90 23.60 13.76
C VAL A 13 -20.72 22.20 13.16
N LEU A 14 -21.58 21.79 12.20
CA LEU A 14 -21.59 20.43 11.66
C LEU A 14 -20.87 20.28 10.30
N LEU A 15 -20.09 21.30 9.90
CA LEU A 15 -19.27 21.28 8.68
C LEU A 15 -17.79 21.44 9.00
N ILE A 16 -17.31 20.69 10.00
CA ILE A 16 -15.90 20.36 10.05
C ILE A 16 -15.74 19.15 9.11
N PRO A 17 -15.07 19.28 7.96
CA PRO A 17 -14.66 18.09 7.23
C PRO A 17 -13.71 17.36 8.18
N LEU A 18 -14.19 16.24 8.71
CA LEU A 18 -13.34 15.22 9.30
C LEU A 18 -12.46 14.74 8.14
N CYS A 19 -11.28 15.34 7.98
CA CYS A 19 -10.19 14.72 7.26
C CYS A 19 -9.80 13.47 8.05
N ALA A 20 -10.68 12.47 8.01
CA ALA A 20 -10.29 11.12 8.26
C ALA A 20 -9.33 10.81 7.10
N SER A 21 -8.04 10.70 7.41
CA SER A 21 -7.11 9.99 6.56
C SER A 21 -7.77 8.66 6.26
N ALA A 22 -8.32 8.55 5.05
CA ALA A 22 -8.96 7.33 4.61
C ALA A 22 -7.84 6.34 4.29
N TYR A 23 -7.20 5.81 5.34
CA TYR A 23 -6.71 4.46 5.19
C TYR A 23 -7.93 3.67 4.73
N ALA A 24 -7.89 3.15 3.51
CA ALA A 24 -9.01 2.45 2.94
C ALA A 24 -9.31 1.23 3.81
N THR A 25 -10.06 1.48 4.90
CA THR A 25 -10.62 0.42 5.70
C THR A 25 -11.66 -0.22 4.83
N LYS A 26 -11.36 -1.44 4.45
CA LYS A 26 -12.28 -2.40 3.89
C LYS A 26 -13.68 -2.18 4.47
N ALA A 27 -14.65 -1.84 3.67
CA ALA A 27 -16.05 -2.15 3.98
C ALA A 27 -16.07 -3.66 4.28
N ASP A 28 -16.73 -4.09 5.37
CA ASP A 28 -16.73 -5.48 5.83
C ASP A 28 -16.72 -6.50 4.68
N GLY A 29 -15.63 -7.23 4.52
CA GLY A 29 -15.46 -8.27 3.50
C GLY A 29 -14.77 -7.87 2.19
N ALA A 30 -14.39 -6.59 1.96
CA ALA A 30 -13.65 -6.21 0.75
C ALA A 30 -12.16 -6.56 0.87
N GLU A 31 -11.52 -7.06 -0.19
CA GLU A 31 -10.08 -7.26 -0.25
C GLU A 31 -9.33 -5.92 -0.11
N PRO A 32 -8.17 -5.85 0.56
CA PRO A 32 -7.38 -4.63 0.59
C PRO A 32 -6.97 -4.22 -0.83
N TYR A 33 -6.89 -2.92 -1.08
CA TYR A 33 -6.33 -2.44 -2.34
C TYR A 33 -4.91 -2.95 -2.52
N ASN A 34 -4.55 -3.31 -3.75
CA ASN A 34 -3.19 -3.71 -4.07
C ASN A 34 -2.23 -2.52 -4.06
N ILE A 35 -2.73 -1.32 -4.40
CA ILE A 35 -1.94 -0.09 -4.41
C ILE A 35 -2.59 0.95 -3.48
N THR A 36 -1.89 1.30 -2.41
CA THR A 36 -2.26 2.38 -1.48
C THR A 36 -1.22 3.49 -1.58
N ASP A 37 -1.65 4.71 -1.87
CA ASP A 37 -0.79 5.89 -1.99
C ASP A 37 -1.37 7.02 -1.14
N ASP A 38 -0.85 7.15 0.08
CA ASP A 38 -1.33 8.11 1.07
C ASP A 38 -0.75 9.52 0.87
N VAL A 39 0.29 9.65 0.05
CA VAL A 39 0.98 10.92 -0.19
C VAL A 39 0.68 11.53 -1.56
N GLY A 40 -0.03 10.78 -2.42
CA GLY A 40 -0.35 11.25 -3.77
C GLY A 40 0.88 11.31 -4.69
N LEU A 41 1.81 10.37 -4.52
CA LEU A 41 3.03 10.27 -5.32
C LEU A 41 2.72 9.86 -6.77
N LEU A 42 1.71 9.02 -6.96
CA LEU A 42 1.26 8.51 -8.24
C LEU A 42 0.11 9.36 -8.79
N SER A 43 0.06 9.53 -10.10
CA SER A 43 -1.15 10.05 -10.74
C SER A 43 -2.32 9.07 -10.56
N ASP A 44 -3.56 9.56 -10.58
CA ASP A 44 -4.75 8.70 -10.51
C ASP A 44 -4.75 7.64 -11.63
N ALA A 45 -4.28 7.99 -12.82
CA ALA A 45 -4.19 7.07 -13.95
C ALA A 45 -3.16 5.96 -13.69
N ASP A 46 -1.99 6.30 -13.14
CA ASP A 46 -0.96 5.31 -12.81
C ASP A 46 -1.41 4.41 -11.67
N ARG A 47 -2.00 4.98 -10.61
CA ARG A 47 -2.52 4.21 -9.50
C ARG A 47 -3.56 3.18 -9.96
N GLN A 48 -4.53 3.58 -10.79
CA GLN A 48 -5.53 2.66 -11.35
C GLN A 48 -4.91 1.59 -12.26
N ARG A 49 -3.92 1.97 -13.07
CA ARG A 49 -3.21 1.04 -13.95
C ARG A 49 -2.43 -0.01 -13.14
N LEU A 50 -1.67 0.43 -12.15
CA LEU A 50 -0.87 -0.43 -11.27
C LEU A 50 -1.77 -1.34 -10.42
N GLU A 51 -2.88 -0.81 -9.88
CA GLU A 51 -3.90 -1.60 -9.17
C GLU A 51 -4.39 -2.77 -10.02
N LYS A 52 -4.79 -2.49 -11.27
CA LYS A 52 -5.25 -3.53 -12.19
C LYS A 52 -4.16 -4.56 -12.53
N MET A 53 -2.92 -4.11 -12.67
CA MET A 53 -1.79 -5.00 -12.91
C MET A 53 -1.55 -5.93 -11.73
N ALA A 54 -1.47 -5.38 -10.51
CA ALA A 54 -1.27 -6.13 -9.29
C ALA A 54 -2.40 -7.12 -9.02
N GLN A 55 -3.66 -6.73 -9.24
CA GLN A 55 -4.81 -7.63 -9.18
C GLN A 55 -4.68 -8.78 -10.17
N THR A 56 -4.27 -8.51 -11.42
CA THR A 56 -4.10 -9.54 -12.45
C THR A 56 -3.07 -10.58 -12.02
N VAL A 57 -1.94 -10.14 -11.46
CA VAL A 57 -0.88 -11.03 -10.95
C VAL A 57 -1.40 -11.82 -9.74
N THR A 58 -2.05 -11.13 -8.80
CA THR A 58 -2.65 -11.75 -7.61
C THR A 58 -3.61 -12.87 -7.98
N TYR A 59 -4.55 -12.63 -8.90
CA TYR A 59 -5.51 -13.65 -9.34
C TYR A 59 -4.85 -14.82 -10.07
N LYS A 60 -3.86 -14.50 -10.91
CA LYS A 60 -3.18 -15.53 -11.72
C LYS A 60 -2.40 -16.52 -10.86
N TYR A 61 -1.72 -16.03 -9.84
CA TYR A 61 -0.80 -16.84 -9.04
C TYR A 61 -1.34 -17.20 -7.65
N GLY A 62 -2.40 -16.54 -7.18
CA GLY A 62 -2.96 -16.72 -5.83
C GLY A 62 -1.98 -16.27 -4.73
N ILE A 63 -1.13 -15.30 -5.03
CA ILE A 63 -0.21 -14.62 -4.13
C ILE A 63 -0.50 -13.13 -4.25
N GLY A 64 -0.82 -12.47 -3.13
CA GLY A 64 -1.15 -11.04 -3.12
C GLY A 64 0.07 -10.20 -3.45
N VAL A 65 -0.06 -9.24 -4.36
CA VAL A 65 1.01 -8.28 -4.68
C VAL A 65 0.53 -6.89 -4.27
N TYR A 66 1.19 -6.31 -3.29
CA TYR A 66 0.77 -5.05 -2.66
C TYR A 66 1.86 -4.00 -2.72
N SER A 67 1.46 -2.73 -2.80
CA SER A 67 2.34 -1.58 -2.61
C SER A 67 1.67 -0.57 -1.70
N VAL A 68 2.42 -0.04 -0.72
CA VAL A 68 1.99 1.03 0.17
C VAL A 68 3.01 2.15 0.09
N ILE A 69 2.53 3.35 -0.18
CA ILE A 69 3.32 4.57 -0.23
C ILE A 69 2.82 5.49 0.87
N LEU A 70 3.70 5.87 1.78
CA LEU A 70 3.39 6.76 2.90
C LEU A 70 4.50 7.78 3.13
N ASP A 71 4.23 8.78 3.95
CA ASP A 71 5.21 9.81 4.25
C ASP A 71 6.28 9.29 5.24
N ASP A 72 5.84 8.76 6.38
CA ASP A 72 6.71 8.37 7.50
C ASP A 72 6.27 7.03 8.09
N TYR A 73 7.12 6.01 8.03
CA TYR A 73 6.82 4.69 8.58
C TYR A 73 6.80 4.64 10.12
N SER A 74 7.36 5.62 10.80
CA SER A 74 7.40 5.67 12.27
C SER A 74 6.01 5.70 12.91
N ILE A 75 4.98 6.12 12.15
CA ILE A 75 3.57 6.07 12.58
C ILE A 75 3.10 4.66 12.95
N PHE A 76 3.80 3.62 12.48
CA PHE A 76 3.54 2.23 12.84
C PHE A 76 4.34 1.74 14.04
N ASN A 77 5.05 2.65 14.76
CA ASN A 77 5.97 2.34 15.86
C ASN A 77 7.05 1.31 15.46
N SER A 78 7.59 1.45 14.25
CA SER A 78 8.57 0.55 13.68
C SER A 78 9.93 1.23 13.57
N ASP A 79 11.00 0.46 13.72
CA ASP A 79 12.38 0.95 13.68
C ASP A 79 13.00 0.91 12.28
N SER A 80 12.25 0.38 11.30
CA SER A 80 12.68 0.27 9.90
C SER A 80 11.48 0.15 8.96
N ALA A 81 11.68 0.48 7.69
CA ALA A 81 10.65 0.29 6.67
C ALA A 81 10.24 -1.18 6.52
N TYR A 82 11.16 -2.14 6.71
CA TYR A 82 10.84 -3.57 6.71
C TYR A 82 9.90 -3.95 7.87
N ALA A 83 10.19 -3.53 9.10
CA ALA A 83 9.35 -3.80 10.26
C ALA A 83 7.96 -3.12 10.13
N ALA A 84 7.92 -1.94 9.51
CA ALA A 84 6.67 -1.27 9.19
C ALA A 84 5.85 -2.02 8.14
N ALA A 85 6.50 -2.55 7.09
CA ALA A 85 5.83 -3.37 6.08
C ALA A 85 5.22 -4.64 6.70
N GLU A 86 5.96 -5.34 7.57
CA GLU A 86 5.44 -6.46 8.35
C GLU A 86 4.23 -6.07 9.20
N SER A 87 4.33 -4.98 9.96
CA SER A 87 3.25 -4.47 10.80
C SER A 87 1.99 -4.14 9.99
N ILE A 88 2.15 -3.48 8.85
CA ILE A 88 1.07 -3.14 7.92
C ILE A 88 0.42 -4.40 7.38
N TYR A 89 1.23 -5.34 6.89
CA TYR A 89 0.75 -6.61 6.32
C TYR A 89 -0.18 -7.35 7.27
N HIS A 90 0.22 -7.48 8.52
CA HIS A 90 -0.55 -8.17 9.55
C HIS A 90 -1.75 -7.37 10.06
N ARG A 91 -1.61 -6.05 10.22
CA ARG A 91 -2.68 -5.17 10.71
C ARG A 91 -3.88 -5.12 9.76
N TYR A 92 -3.61 -5.15 8.44
CA TYR A 92 -4.65 -5.02 7.42
C TYR A 92 -5.04 -6.36 6.78
N ASP A 93 -4.68 -7.48 7.40
CA ASP A 93 -5.02 -8.83 6.94
C ASP A 93 -4.67 -9.08 5.47
N MET A 94 -3.52 -8.54 5.02
CA MET A 94 -3.06 -8.72 3.64
C MET A 94 -2.74 -10.18 3.34
N GLY A 95 -2.72 -10.52 2.06
CA GLY A 95 -2.41 -11.86 1.55
C GLY A 95 -3.63 -12.60 1.03
N GLN A 96 -3.38 -13.65 0.25
CA GLN A 96 -4.41 -14.44 -0.40
C GLN A 96 -4.57 -15.80 0.28
N ASN A 97 -5.77 -16.34 0.21
CA ASN A 97 -6.12 -17.65 0.77
C ASN A 97 -5.95 -17.73 2.30
N SER A 98 -6.15 -18.92 2.86
CA SER A 98 -5.99 -19.17 4.31
C SER A 98 -4.54 -19.04 4.79
N GLY A 99 -3.56 -19.19 3.90
CA GLY A 99 -2.13 -19.03 4.18
C GLY A 99 -1.69 -17.57 4.22
N ARG A 100 -2.56 -16.63 3.79
CA ARG A 100 -2.24 -15.21 3.65
C ARG A 100 -0.98 -14.98 2.82
N ASP A 101 -0.90 -15.69 1.68
CA ASP A 101 0.25 -15.59 0.78
C ASP A 101 0.30 -14.24 0.07
N GLY A 102 1.43 -13.56 0.13
CA GLY A 102 1.61 -12.28 -0.54
C GLY A 102 2.97 -11.63 -0.28
N ILE A 103 3.20 -10.55 -1.02
CA ILE A 103 4.36 -9.68 -0.90
C ILE A 103 3.90 -8.22 -0.87
N LEU A 104 4.54 -7.42 -0.04
CA LEU A 104 4.30 -5.98 0.13
C LEU A 104 5.59 -5.21 -0.09
N LEU A 105 5.57 -4.24 -1.00
CA LEU A 105 6.56 -3.19 -1.13
C LEU A 105 6.04 -1.92 -0.44
N LEU A 106 6.65 -1.55 0.68
CA LEU A 106 6.45 -0.29 1.37
C LEU A 106 7.47 0.73 0.90
N LEU A 107 7.05 1.95 0.58
CA LEU A 107 7.92 3.10 0.33
C LEU A 107 7.58 4.21 1.31
N SER A 108 8.57 4.68 2.08
CA SER A 108 8.49 5.81 2.99
C SER A 108 9.24 7.00 2.42
N MET A 109 8.53 8.10 2.19
CA MET A 109 9.06 9.24 1.45
C MET A 109 9.96 10.13 2.29
N SER A 110 9.64 10.34 3.57
CA SER A 110 10.45 11.16 4.47
C SER A 110 11.84 10.59 4.70
N GLU A 111 11.94 9.28 4.90
CA GLU A 111 13.21 8.58 5.12
C GLU A 111 13.87 8.19 3.81
N ARG A 112 13.14 8.16 2.69
CA ARG A 112 13.55 7.60 1.40
C ARG A 112 14.02 6.15 1.54
N GLU A 113 13.27 5.40 2.33
CA GLU A 113 13.51 3.99 2.60
C GLU A 113 12.38 3.14 2.05
N TYR A 114 12.67 1.88 1.75
CA TYR A 114 11.68 0.88 1.40
C TYR A 114 11.76 -0.33 2.31
N GLY A 115 10.64 -1.05 2.43
CA GLY A 115 10.56 -2.36 3.05
C GLY A 115 9.90 -3.35 2.11
N LEU A 116 10.58 -4.47 1.84
CA LEU A 116 10.03 -5.56 1.03
C LEU A 116 9.76 -6.74 1.95
N TYR A 117 8.49 -7.02 2.22
CA TYR A 117 8.04 -8.06 3.14
C TYR A 117 7.14 -9.07 2.44
N TYR A 118 7.35 -10.35 2.68
CA TYR A 118 6.45 -11.41 2.20
C TYR A 118 6.02 -12.33 3.34
N TYR A 119 4.87 -12.98 3.16
CA TYR A 119 4.31 -13.89 4.15
C TYR A 119 3.53 -15.01 3.47
N GLY A 120 3.48 -16.17 4.15
CA GLY A 120 2.80 -17.38 3.71
C GLY A 120 3.73 -18.41 3.08
N ASP A 121 3.35 -19.69 3.20
CA ASP A 121 4.19 -20.81 2.76
C ASP A 121 4.44 -20.79 1.25
N LYS A 122 3.42 -20.50 0.46
CA LYS A 122 3.53 -20.40 -0.99
C LYS A 122 4.40 -19.21 -1.40
N SER A 123 4.32 -18.10 -0.70
CA SER A 123 5.18 -16.95 -0.93
C SER A 123 6.65 -17.27 -0.62
N ALA A 124 6.92 -18.00 0.47
CA ALA A 124 8.27 -18.42 0.83
C ALA A 124 8.91 -19.39 -0.19
N GLU A 125 8.10 -20.18 -0.90
CA GLU A 125 8.60 -21.03 -1.98
C GLU A 125 9.03 -20.24 -3.22
N VAL A 126 8.36 -19.09 -3.48
CA VAL A 126 8.56 -18.28 -4.69
C VAL A 126 9.57 -17.15 -4.44
N PHE A 127 9.46 -16.42 -3.34
CA PHE A 127 10.30 -15.28 -3.02
C PHE A 127 11.58 -15.69 -2.30
N THR A 128 12.42 -16.45 -3.02
CA THR A 128 13.77 -16.79 -2.55
C THR A 128 14.67 -15.55 -2.50
N ASP A 129 15.81 -15.63 -1.81
CA ASP A 129 16.78 -14.52 -1.73
C ASP A 129 17.16 -13.98 -3.12
N SER A 130 17.35 -14.87 -4.09
CA SER A 130 17.66 -14.47 -5.48
C SER A 130 16.49 -13.79 -6.18
N ALA A 131 15.25 -14.23 -5.92
CA ALA A 131 14.06 -13.58 -6.47
C ALA A 131 13.86 -12.18 -5.85
N LEU A 132 14.03 -12.05 -4.52
CA LEU A 132 13.95 -10.77 -3.83
C LEU A 132 14.98 -9.79 -4.35
N GLN A 133 16.24 -10.23 -4.51
CA GLN A 133 17.28 -9.37 -5.09
C GLN A 133 16.92 -8.91 -6.51
N GLY A 134 16.40 -9.81 -7.35
CA GLY A 134 15.94 -9.42 -8.68
C GLY A 134 14.78 -8.45 -8.68
N ILE A 135 13.84 -8.58 -7.73
CA ILE A 135 12.75 -7.62 -7.52
C ILE A 135 13.33 -6.25 -7.12
N GLU A 136 14.24 -6.21 -6.15
CA GLU A 136 14.88 -4.98 -5.69
C GLU A 136 15.64 -4.28 -6.83
N ASP A 137 16.45 -5.01 -7.57
CA ASP A 137 17.20 -4.47 -8.72
C ASP A 137 16.24 -3.87 -9.78
N ALA A 138 15.06 -4.45 -9.96
CA ALA A 138 14.10 -3.99 -10.95
C ALA A 138 13.52 -2.61 -10.61
N PHE A 139 13.10 -2.38 -9.35
CA PHE A 139 12.46 -1.11 -9.00
C PHE A 139 13.45 -0.02 -8.54
N LEU A 140 14.59 -0.39 -7.91
CA LEU A 140 15.51 0.58 -7.34
C LEU A 140 16.14 1.50 -8.39
N ASN A 141 16.44 0.99 -9.58
CA ASN A 141 16.96 1.81 -10.68
C ASN A 141 15.97 2.92 -11.06
N ARG A 142 14.66 2.59 -11.12
CA ARG A 142 13.60 3.55 -11.43
C ARG A 142 13.41 4.57 -10.30
N PHE A 143 13.36 4.11 -9.06
CA PHE A 143 13.23 4.99 -7.90
C PHE A 143 14.40 5.96 -7.78
N GLY A 144 15.62 5.53 -8.14
CA GLY A 144 16.80 6.40 -8.20
C GLY A 144 16.70 7.54 -9.22
N GLU A 145 15.84 7.40 -10.21
CA GLU A 145 15.52 8.40 -11.26
C GLU A 145 14.21 9.15 -10.98
N ASP A 146 13.62 8.98 -9.79
CA ASP A 146 12.29 9.47 -9.42
C ASP A 146 11.14 8.98 -10.35
N ASP A 147 11.37 7.90 -11.11
CA ASP A 147 10.34 7.23 -11.92
C ASP A 147 9.55 6.24 -11.04
N TRP A 148 8.73 6.80 -10.15
CA TRP A 148 7.96 6.04 -9.16
C TRP A 148 6.98 5.07 -9.79
N ALA A 149 6.20 5.53 -10.77
CA ALA A 149 5.23 4.69 -11.46
C ALA A 149 5.89 3.53 -12.21
N GLY A 150 7.02 3.80 -12.88
CA GLY A 150 7.83 2.78 -13.55
C GLY A 150 8.42 1.77 -12.59
N GLY A 151 8.89 2.22 -11.42
CA GLY A 151 9.43 1.33 -10.38
C GLY A 151 8.38 0.38 -9.81
N PHE A 152 7.20 0.86 -9.47
CA PHE A 152 6.09 -0.01 -9.02
C PHE A 152 5.62 -0.95 -10.14
N GLU A 153 5.63 -0.51 -11.39
CA GLU A 153 5.31 -1.37 -12.53
C GLU A 153 6.32 -2.52 -12.67
N ASP A 154 7.62 -2.21 -12.59
CA ASP A 154 8.69 -3.21 -12.70
C ASP A 154 8.65 -4.19 -11.50
N TYR A 155 8.39 -3.70 -10.27
CA TYR A 155 8.11 -4.55 -9.11
C TYR A 155 7.01 -5.57 -9.38
N ILE A 156 5.82 -5.09 -9.82
CA ILE A 156 4.66 -5.95 -10.09
C ILE A 156 4.97 -6.98 -11.19
N LYS A 157 5.65 -6.56 -12.26
CA LYS A 157 6.05 -7.45 -13.36
C LYS A 157 7.00 -8.53 -12.89
N TYR A 158 7.97 -8.17 -12.05
CA TYR A 158 8.95 -9.13 -11.56
C TYR A 158 8.34 -10.16 -10.61
N CYS A 159 7.34 -9.77 -9.82
CA CYS A 159 6.55 -10.72 -9.02
C CYS A 159 5.78 -11.75 -9.88
N ALA A 160 5.69 -11.54 -11.18
CA ALA A 160 4.98 -12.41 -12.13
C ALA A 160 5.92 -13.26 -13.01
N SER A 161 7.25 -13.13 -12.83
CA SER A 161 8.27 -13.76 -13.68
C SER A 161 8.68 -15.16 -13.22
#